data_8be782a5b6e20e87eda1c088e4aa223f
#
_entry.id   8be782a5b6e20e87eda1c088e4aa223f
#
_cell.length_a   1.000
_cell.length_b   1.000
_cell.length_c   1.000
_cell.angle_alpha   90.00
_cell.angle_beta   90.00
_cell.angle_gamma   90.00
#
_symmetry.space_group_name_H-M   'P 1'
#
loop_
_entity.id
_entity.type
_entity.pdbx_description
1 polymer ?
#
loop_
_entity_poly.entity_id
_entity_poly.type
_entity_poly.pdbx_seq_one_letter_code
_entity_poly.pdbx_strand_id
1 'polypeptide(L)'
;MALFDSVHKSYSYAEFMQLMELLVAEGKTTGPSQTESLIFYTKLNLQRMRRWEKTIHLNEVLANKVKIVKAQTWWLITEAWCGDSAQTLTGRQKMQEASAGNITLKIIMRDEHLSIMDQYLTNGTRSIPILISVDKQGNELFH
;
A
#
# COMPACT_ATOMS: atom_id res chain seq x y z
N MET A 1 -5.16 -16.87 -16.10
CA MET A 1 -4.91 -15.41 -15.91
C MET A 1 -4.59 -15.17 -14.43
N ALA A 2 -3.53 -14.46 -14.15
CA ALA A 2 -3.18 -14.13 -12.77
C ALA A 2 -4.19 -13.12 -12.20
N LEU A 3 -4.47 -13.25 -10.89
CA LEU A 3 -5.48 -12.42 -10.21
C LEU A 3 -5.24 -10.91 -10.43
N PHE A 4 -3.98 -10.48 -10.34
CA PHE A 4 -3.63 -9.06 -10.46
C PHE A 4 -3.60 -8.53 -11.89
N ASP A 5 -3.83 -9.37 -12.91
CA ASP A 5 -3.98 -8.92 -14.30
C ASP A 5 -5.25 -8.07 -14.48
N SER A 6 -6.22 -8.19 -13.58
CA SER A 6 -7.46 -7.41 -13.60
C SER A 6 -7.30 -6.01 -12.99
N VAL A 7 -6.14 -5.68 -12.42
CA VAL A 7 -5.90 -4.35 -11.84
C VAL A 7 -5.88 -3.30 -12.96
N HIS A 8 -6.80 -2.35 -12.88
CA HIS A 8 -6.90 -1.28 -13.87
C HIS A 8 -6.18 0.01 -13.44
N LYS A 9 -5.88 0.14 -12.16
CA LYS A 9 -5.15 1.29 -11.63
C LYS A 9 -4.35 0.93 -10.40
N SER A 10 -3.05 1.20 -10.45
CA SER A 10 -2.16 1.03 -9.30
C SER A 10 -1.30 2.29 -9.12
N TYR A 11 -0.76 2.45 -7.92
CA TYR A 11 0.06 3.59 -7.55
C TYR A 11 1.41 3.11 -7.04
N SER A 12 2.48 3.78 -7.45
CA SER A 12 3.73 3.73 -6.69
C SER A 12 3.52 4.49 -5.37
N TYR A 13 4.46 4.37 -4.44
CA TYR A 13 4.41 5.14 -3.21
C TYR A 13 4.36 6.65 -3.49
N ALA A 14 5.22 7.14 -4.40
CA ALA A 14 5.25 8.56 -4.76
C ALA A 14 3.92 9.02 -5.36
N GLU A 15 3.32 8.23 -6.24
CA GLU A 15 2.01 8.53 -6.83
C GLU A 15 0.90 8.50 -5.77
N PHE A 16 0.96 7.57 -4.82
CA PHE A 16 0.00 7.53 -3.72
C PHE A 16 0.12 8.76 -2.83
N MET A 17 1.32 9.23 -2.54
CA MET A 17 1.54 10.47 -1.78
C MET A 17 0.99 11.69 -2.51
N GLN A 18 1.15 11.76 -3.84
CA GLN A 18 0.55 12.83 -4.64
C GLN A 18 -0.98 12.78 -4.58
N LEU A 19 -1.56 11.59 -4.64
CA LEU A 19 -3.00 11.40 -4.47
C LEU A 19 -3.45 11.89 -3.08
N MET A 20 -2.73 11.52 -2.03
CA MET A 20 -3.04 11.95 -0.67
C MET A 20 -3.02 13.47 -0.54
N GLU A 21 -2.02 14.13 -1.10
CA GLU A 21 -1.90 15.59 -1.08
C GLU A 21 -3.07 16.26 -1.81
N LEU A 22 -3.47 15.72 -2.96
CA LEU A 22 -4.60 16.23 -3.73
C LEU A 22 -5.91 16.06 -2.95
N LEU A 23 -6.15 14.89 -2.39
CA LEU A 23 -7.35 14.60 -1.60
C LEU A 23 -7.49 15.53 -0.40
N VAL A 24 -6.40 15.74 0.32
CA VAL A 24 -6.40 16.65 1.48
C VAL A 24 -6.68 18.09 1.04
N ALA A 25 -6.07 18.55 -0.04
CA ALA A 25 -6.28 19.90 -0.58
C ALA A 25 -7.75 20.11 -1.01
N GLU A 26 -8.40 19.07 -1.52
CA GLU A 26 -9.79 19.14 -1.99
C GLU A 26 -10.82 18.78 -0.89
N GLY A 27 -10.38 18.40 0.30
CA GLY A 27 -11.26 17.98 1.39
C GLY A 27 -11.99 16.69 1.09
N LYS A 28 -11.31 15.72 0.49
CA LYS A 28 -11.86 14.43 0.06
C LYS A 28 -11.05 13.24 0.61
N THR A 29 -11.60 12.05 0.44
CA THR A 29 -10.90 10.78 0.66
C THR A 29 -11.15 9.84 -0.52
N THR A 30 -10.56 8.64 -0.49
CA THR A 30 -10.83 7.61 -1.49
C THR A 30 -12.11 6.85 -1.14
N GLY A 31 -12.69 6.17 -2.14
CA GLY A 31 -13.89 5.36 -1.98
C GLY A 31 -15.19 6.14 -2.07
N PRO A 32 -16.32 5.44 -2.01
CA PRO A 32 -17.64 6.06 -2.18
C PRO A 32 -18.11 6.85 -0.95
N SER A 33 -17.56 6.58 0.23
CA SER A 33 -17.96 7.24 1.48
C SER A 33 -17.11 8.47 1.74
N GLN A 34 -17.74 9.65 1.69
CA GLN A 34 -17.09 10.94 1.90
C GLN A 34 -17.53 11.59 3.21
N THR A 35 -17.44 10.82 4.31
CA THR A 35 -17.81 11.32 5.64
C THR A 35 -16.72 12.26 6.18
N GLU A 36 -17.10 13.17 7.06
CA GLU A 36 -16.16 14.06 7.75
C GLU A 36 -15.06 13.27 8.48
N SER A 37 -15.43 12.16 9.10
CA SER A 37 -14.51 11.29 9.81
C SER A 37 -13.43 10.72 8.89
N LEU A 38 -13.82 10.14 7.75
CA LEU A 38 -12.87 9.56 6.80
C LEU A 38 -11.97 10.61 6.16
N ILE A 39 -12.53 11.79 5.87
CA ILE A 39 -11.76 12.93 5.33
C ILE A 39 -10.75 13.41 6.36
N PHE A 40 -11.15 13.50 7.64
CA PHE A 40 -10.25 13.85 8.73
C PHE A 40 -9.08 12.85 8.85
N TYR A 41 -9.38 11.55 8.82
CA TYR A 41 -8.33 10.53 8.89
C TYR A 41 -7.39 10.57 7.70
N THR A 42 -7.87 10.91 6.51
CA THR A 42 -7.02 11.08 5.33
C THR A 42 -6.00 12.19 5.55
N LYS A 43 -6.42 13.32 6.09
CA LYS A 43 -5.52 14.42 6.45
C LYS A 43 -4.50 14.02 7.52
N LEU A 44 -4.97 13.35 8.57
CA LEU A 44 -4.11 12.85 9.64
C LEU A 44 -3.09 11.85 9.11
N ASN A 45 -3.51 10.96 8.23
CA ASN A 45 -2.65 9.94 7.63
C ASN A 45 -1.55 10.54 6.77
N LEU A 46 -1.86 11.59 6.01
CA LEU A 46 -0.83 12.31 5.25
C LEU A 46 0.25 12.87 6.18
N GLN A 47 -0.15 13.48 7.30
CA GLN A 47 0.78 13.98 8.31
C GLN A 47 1.63 12.87 8.91
N ARG A 48 1.03 11.72 9.22
CA ARG A 48 1.72 10.53 9.75
C ARG A 48 2.77 10.02 8.77
N MET A 49 2.40 9.89 7.50
CA MET A 49 3.32 9.38 6.47
C MET A 49 4.49 10.33 6.23
N ARG A 50 4.25 11.64 6.18
CA ARG A 50 5.32 12.65 6.07
C ARG A 50 6.28 12.58 7.26
N ARG A 51 5.76 12.35 8.47
CA ARG A 51 6.59 12.17 9.66
C ARG A 51 7.45 10.91 9.54
N TRP A 52 6.84 9.78 9.12
CA TRP A 52 7.58 8.52 8.93
C TRP A 52 8.67 8.65 7.88
N GLU A 53 8.46 9.41 6.80
CA GLU A 53 9.49 9.66 5.79
C GLU A 53 10.75 10.26 6.40
N LYS A 54 10.60 11.10 7.42
CA LYS A 54 11.71 11.77 8.10
C LYS A 54 12.35 10.94 9.20
N THR A 55 11.61 10.03 9.80
CA THR A 55 12.01 9.39 11.06
C THR A 55 12.27 7.90 10.95
N ILE A 56 11.69 7.21 9.96
CA ILE A 56 11.83 5.77 9.85
C ILE A 56 13.15 5.39 9.17
N HIS A 57 13.84 4.43 9.79
CA HIS A 57 15.07 3.87 9.23
C HIS A 57 14.98 2.35 9.31
N LEU A 58 15.31 1.68 8.19
CA LEU A 58 15.45 0.23 8.21
C LEU A 58 16.69 -0.15 9.01
N ASN A 59 16.58 -1.17 9.86
CA ASN A 59 17.77 -1.72 10.47
C ASN A 59 18.62 -2.43 9.40
N GLU A 60 19.92 -2.54 9.66
CA GLU A 60 20.88 -3.09 8.70
C GLU A 60 20.59 -4.54 8.33
N VAL A 61 20.13 -5.35 9.28
CA VAL A 61 19.79 -6.76 9.04
C VAL A 61 18.66 -6.86 8.01
N LEU A 62 17.59 -6.10 8.18
CA LEU A 62 16.45 -6.11 7.26
C LEU A 62 16.86 -5.55 5.88
N ALA A 63 17.61 -4.44 5.85
CA ALA A 63 18.09 -3.85 4.61
C ALA A 63 18.93 -4.85 3.80
N ASN A 64 19.75 -5.65 4.46
CA ASN A 64 20.56 -6.68 3.80
C ASN A 64 19.70 -7.85 3.30
N LYS A 65 18.67 -8.24 4.06
CA LYS A 65 17.76 -9.33 3.65
C LYS A 65 16.97 -9.00 2.39
N VAL A 66 16.46 -7.78 2.28
CA VAL A 66 15.66 -7.41 1.09
C VAL A 66 16.49 -7.30 -0.19
N LYS A 67 17.81 -7.18 -0.10
CA LYS A 67 18.71 -7.16 -1.25
C LYS A 67 18.87 -8.53 -1.93
N ILE A 68 18.60 -9.60 -1.18
CA ILE A 68 18.84 -10.97 -1.66
C ILE A 68 17.54 -11.77 -1.85
N VAL A 69 16.39 -11.15 -1.66
CA VAL A 69 15.11 -11.83 -1.91
C VAL A 69 14.91 -12.05 -3.42
N LYS A 70 14.15 -13.09 -3.74
CA LYS A 70 13.70 -13.34 -5.10
C LYS A 70 12.91 -12.14 -5.63
N ALA A 71 13.07 -11.80 -6.90
CA ALA A 71 12.32 -10.73 -7.53
C ALA A 71 10.81 -10.94 -7.35
N GLN A 72 10.14 -9.94 -6.83
CA GLN A 72 8.73 -10.05 -6.44
C GLN A 72 8.03 -8.70 -6.52
N THR A 73 6.72 -8.73 -6.70
CA THR A 73 5.86 -7.56 -6.63
C THR A 73 5.02 -7.65 -5.36
N TRP A 74 4.99 -6.57 -4.62
CA TRP A 74 4.13 -6.40 -3.44
C TRP A 74 2.91 -5.58 -3.83
N TRP A 75 1.76 -6.24 -3.84
CA TRP A 75 0.47 -5.59 -4.02
C TRP A 75 -0.08 -5.22 -2.65
N LEU A 76 -0.29 -3.93 -2.41
CA LEU A 76 -0.87 -3.45 -1.16
C LEU A 76 -2.27 -2.94 -1.41
N ILE A 77 -3.26 -3.58 -0.78
CA ILE A 77 -4.66 -3.16 -0.83
C ILE A 77 -4.92 -2.21 0.33
N THR A 78 -5.36 -1.00 0.04
CA THR A 78 -5.60 0.03 1.05
C THR A 78 -6.67 1.03 0.63
N GLU A 79 -6.85 2.06 1.45
CA GLU A 79 -7.64 3.28 1.20
C GLU A 79 -6.92 4.45 1.86
N ALA A 80 -7.15 5.66 1.38
CA ALA A 80 -6.48 6.85 1.91
C ALA A 80 -6.78 7.12 3.40
N TRP A 81 -7.97 6.72 3.86
CA TRP A 81 -8.41 6.89 5.25
C TRP A 81 -7.86 5.82 6.20
N CYS A 82 -7.20 4.79 5.72
CA CYS A 82 -6.75 3.67 6.55
C CYS A 82 -5.53 4.05 7.41
N GLY A 83 -5.74 4.09 8.73
CA GLY A 83 -4.69 4.45 9.69
C GLY A 83 -3.56 3.44 9.77
N ASP A 84 -3.87 2.16 9.70
CA ASP A 84 -2.85 1.10 9.75
C ASP A 84 -1.92 1.17 8.53
N SER A 85 -2.46 1.48 7.35
CA SER A 85 -1.66 1.71 6.15
C SER A 85 -0.72 2.90 6.33
N ALA A 86 -1.22 3.99 6.90
CA ALA A 86 -0.41 5.20 7.14
C ALA A 86 0.77 4.91 8.08
N GLN A 87 0.62 3.96 9.00
CA GLN A 87 1.68 3.60 9.95
C GLN A 87 2.72 2.63 9.37
N THR A 88 2.42 1.94 8.27
CA THR A 88 3.27 0.87 7.75
C THR A 88 3.78 1.10 6.32
N LEU A 89 3.07 1.89 5.53
CA LEU A 89 3.35 2.02 4.09
C LEU A 89 4.73 2.61 3.81
N THR A 90 5.13 3.63 4.55
CA THR A 90 6.45 4.26 4.38
C THR A 90 7.57 3.24 4.65
N GLY A 91 7.40 2.37 5.63
CA GLY A 91 8.35 1.28 5.90
C GLY A 91 8.45 0.31 4.73
N ARG A 92 7.34 -0.05 4.10
CA ARG A 92 7.32 -0.90 2.90
C ARG A 92 8.07 -0.23 1.75
N GLN A 93 7.90 1.07 1.57
CA GLN A 93 8.64 1.83 0.56
C GLN A 93 10.15 1.82 0.83
N LYS A 94 10.56 1.95 2.09
CA LYS A 94 11.97 1.86 2.45
C LYS A 94 12.55 0.48 2.14
N MET A 95 11.76 -0.58 2.32
CA MET A 95 12.16 -1.94 1.94
C MET A 95 12.32 -2.06 0.42
N GLN A 96 11.41 -1.49 -0.36
CA GLN A 96 11.55 -1.45 -1.82
C GLN A 96 12.85 -0.76 -2.23
N GLU A 97 13.12 0.42 -1.68
CA GLU A 97 14.33 1.20 -1.98
C GLU A 97 15.60 0.39 -1.66
N ALA A 98 15.62 -0.28 -0.51
CA ALA A 98 16.77 -1.08 -0.07
C ALA A 98 16.94 -2.37 -0.87
N SER A 99 15.91 -2.85 -1.55
CA SER A 99 15.91 -4.13 -2.27
C SER A 99 16.70 -4.11 -3.58
N ALA A 100 17.15 -2.95 -4.04
CA ALA A 100 17.89 -2.79 -5.29
C ALA A 100 17.15 -3.37 -6.51
N GLY A 101 15.83 -3.16 -6.58
CA GLY A 101 14.98 -3.61 -7.67
C GLY A 101 14.34 -4.98 -7.48
N ASN A 102 14.64 -5.69 -6.42
CA ASN A 102 14.06 -7.02 -6.17
C ASN A 102 12.60 -6.95 -5.70
N ILE A 103 12.20 -5.87 -5.05
CA ILE A 103 10.82 -5.66 -4.61
C ILE A 103 10.24 -4.45 -5.34
N THR A 104 9.07 -4.63 -5.96
CA THR A 104 8.30 -3.55 -6.57
C THR A 104 7.00 -3.41 -5.79
N LEU A 105 6.79 -2.26 -5.14
CA LEU A 105 5.57 -1.97 -4.39
C LEU A 105 4.54 -1.33 -5.31
N LYS A 106 3.34 -1.92 -5.37
CA LYS A 106 2.19 -1.38 -6.10
C LYS A 106 0.99 -1.30 -5.17
N ILE A 107 0.39 -0.14 -5.11
CA ILE A 107 -0.73 0.17 -4.21
C ILE A 107 -2.01 0.20 -5.01
N ILE A 108 -3.05 -0.50 -4.55
CA ILE A 108 -4.37 -0.50 -5.17
C ILE A 108 -5.44 -0.15 -4.14
N MET A 109 -6.50 0.54 -4.61
CA MET A 109 -7.61 0.90 -3.73
C MET A 109 -8.58 -0.27 -3.60
N ARG A 110 -8.95 -0.57 -2.36
CA ARG A 110 -9.87 -1.66 -2.01
C ARG A 110 -11.18 -1.58 -2.77
N ASP A 111 -11.81 -0.40 -2.71
CA ASP A 111 -13.17 -0.23 -3.25
C ASP A 111 -13.21 -0.16 -4.77
N GLU A 112 -12.06 0.04 -5.42
CA GLU A 112 -11.92 -0.05 -6.88
C GLU A 112 -11.60 -1.47 -7.36
N HIS A 113 -11.23 -2.39 -6.46
CA HIS A 113 -10.77 -3.73 -6.78
C HIS A 113 -11.38 -4.79 -5.84
N LEU A 114 -12.71 -4.74 -5.68
CA LEU A 114 -13.41 -5.61 -4.72
C LEU A 114 -13.27 -7.09 -5.06
N SER A 115 -13.19 -7.46 -6.33
CA SER A 115 -12.98 -8.86 -6.73
C SER A 115 -11.65 -9.42 -6.24
N ILE A 116 -10.63 -8.56 -6.15
CA ILE A 116 -9.33 -8.93 -5.59
C ILE A 116 -9.41 -8.94 -4.06
N MET A 117 -9.96 -7.88 -3.47
CA MET A 117 -10.11 -7.77 -2.01
C MET A 117 -10.85 -8.98 -1.44
N ASP A 118 -11.89 -9.47 -2.10
CA ASP A 118 -12.71 -10.58 -1.62
C ASP A 118 -11.99 -11.93 -1.64
N GLN A 119 -10.81 -12.02 -2.27
CA GLN A 119 -9.93 -13.19 -2.17
C GLN A 119 -9.06 -13.18 -0.89
N TYR A 120 -9.02 -12.06 -0.16
CA TYR A 120 -8.13 -11.86 0.99
C TYR A 120 -8.88 -11.28 2.21
N LEU A 121 -10.06 -11.81 2.47
CA LEU A 121 -10.88 -11.39 3.61
C LEU A 121 -10.26 -11.84 4.93
N THR A 122 -10.42 -11.03 5.97
CA THR A 122 -10.02 -11.36 7.34
C THR A 122 -11.29 -11.60 8.15
N ASN A 123 -11.52 -12.86 8.54
CA ASN A 123 -12.74 -13.26 9.25
C ASN A 123 -14.02 -12.81 8.52
N GLY A 124 -14.02 -12.93 7.19
CA GLY A 124 -15.14 -12.54 6.34
C GLY A 124 -15.29 -11.05 6.12
N THR A 125 -14.35 -10.23 6.56
CA THR A 125 -14.40 -8.77 6.42
C THR A 125 -13.33 -8.25 5.46
N ARG A 126 -13.61 -7.10 4.86
CA ARG A 126 -12.68 -6.39 3.94
C ARG A 126 -11.69 -5.53 4.70
N SER A 127 -11.00 -6.15 5.66
CA SER A 127 -9.99 -5.45 6.46
C SER A 127 -8.76 -5.09 5.63
N ILE A 128 -8.21 -3.90 5.84
CA ILE A 128 -7.01 -3.40 5.18
C ILE A 128 -6.05 -2.82 6.23
N PRO A 129 -4.74 -2.75 5.93
CA PRO A 129 -4.11 -3.12 4.65
C PRO A 129 -3.94 -4.64 4.50
N ILE A 130 -3.88 -5.10 3.25
CA ILE A 130 -3.46 -6.45 2.90
C ILE A 130 -2.27 -6.34 1.96
N LEU A 131 -1.19 -7.03 2.28
CA LEU A 131 0.00 -7.12 1.43
C LEU A 131 0.07 -8.50 0.80
N ILE A 132 0.15 -8.57 -0.52
CA ILE A 132 0.27 -9.83 -1.26
C ILE A 132 1.54 -9.77 -2.09
N SER A 133 2.43 -10.74 -1.90
CA SER A 133 3.64 -10.85 -2.71
C SER A 133 3.46 -11.91 -3.79
N VAL A 134 3.80 -11.55 -5.02
CA VAL A 134 3.78 -12.47 -6.17
C VAL A 134 5.14 -12.46 -6.86
N ASP A 135 5.51 -13.60 -7.45
CA ASP A 135 6.73 -13.71 -8.24
C ASP A 135 6.51 -13.19 -9.68
N LYS A 136 7.53 -13.29 -10.51
CA LYS A 136 7.48 -12.83 -11.91
C LYS A 136 6.44 -13.56 -12.75
N GLN A 137 6.07 -14.77 -12.36
CA GLN A 137 5.07 -15.58 -13.05
C GLN A 137 3.66 -15.33 -12.53
N GLY A 138 3.49 -14.49 -11.51
CA GLY A 138 2.21 -14.19 -10.91
C GLY A 138 1.80 -15.17 -9.82
N ASN A 139 2.69 -16.04 -9.37
CA ASN A 139 2.42 -16.98 -8.28
C ASN A 139 2.57 -16.27 -6.92
N GLU A 140 1.60 -16.48 -6.04
CA GLU A 140 1.67 -15.90 -4.70
C GLU A 140 2.82 -16.54 -3.91
N LEU A 141 3.65 -15.68 -3.31
CA LEU A 141 4.71 -16.10 -2.40
C LEU A 141 4.23 -16.07 -0.95
N PHE A 142 3.49 -15.03 -0.58
CA PHE A 142 2.87 -14.89 0.74
C PHE A 142 1.84 -13.76 0.72
N HIS A 143 1.05 -13.72 1.76
CA HIS A 143 0.20 -12.57 2.08
C HIS A 143 0.04 -12.42 3.59
#